data_a033988aecd98fc7053eeadc25180c60
#
_entry.id   a033988aecd98fc7053eeadc25180c60
#
_cell.length_a   1.000
_cell.length_b   1.000
_cell.length_c   1.000
_cell.angle_alpha   90.00
_cell.angle_beta   90.00
_cell.angle_gamma   90.00
#
_symmetry.space_group_name_H-M   'P 1'
#
loop_
_entity.id
_entity.type
_entity.pdbx_description
1 polymer ?
#
loop_
_entity_poly.entity_id
_entity_poly.type
_entity_poly.pdbx_seq_one_letter_code
_entity_poly.pdbx_strand_id
1 'polypeptide(L)'
;MVGGGVVTLAVDGRNRPGGASQGPDDVSDGRFEAVLFDAGGVLVLPDPTVLGPLLAAYGGSAEIDDHRRAHYAGMAAKSRAAASESDWDSYNLAYVESVDVDPDLRLIAASILDHTRSAALWRWAIPESVRALRALEERGVPMSVVSNASGQIAWVLSHSGVCQEGPGEDVAMRIVVDSHVVGVAKPDPRIFGFALEMHPETDPKRILYVGDSVVMDVAGARAAGLHPVLLDPFDDHPDADFDRIGSLLELDGLLG
;
A
#
# COMPACT_ATOMS: atom_id res chain seq x y z
N MET A 1 -79.95 33.74 -4.16
CA MET A 1 -78.61 34.26 -3.86
C MET A 1 -77.82 33.06 -3.47
N VAL A 2 -76.89 32.73 -4.32
CA VAL A 2 -76.31 31.38 -4.45
C VAL A 2 -74.99 31.34 -3.66
N GLY A 3 -74.82 30.43 -2.70
CA GLY A 3 -73.62 30.17 -1.98
C GLY A 3 -72.74 29.17 -2.70
N GLY A 4 -71.53 29.58 -3.12
CA GLY A 4 -70.56 28.71 -3.73
C GLY A 4 -69.72 28.06 -2.65
N GLY A 5 -69.83 26.75 -2.52
CA GLY A 5 -68.89 25.95 -1.68
C GLY A 5 -67.59 25.69 -2.40
N VAL A 6 -66.52 26.00 -1.73
CA VAL A 6 -65.12 25.67 -2.17
C VAL A 6 -64.76 24.28 -1.66
N VAL A 7 -64.56 23.36 -2.60
CA VAL A 7 -64.05 22.01 -2.31
C VAL A 7 -62.54 22.08 -2.26
N THR A 8 -61.95 21.84 -1.09
CA THR A 8 -60.52 21.69 -0.91
C THR A 8 -60.13 20.26 -1.23
N LEU A 9 -59.40 20.04 -2.32
CA LEU A 9 -58.79 18.77 -2.65
C LEU A 9 -57.46 18.63 -1.88
N ALA A 10 -57.40 17.65 -0.99
CA ALA A 10 -56.18 17.22 -0.33
C ALA A 10 -55.29 16.52 -1.35
N VAL A 11 -54.09 17.06 -1.58
CA VAL A 11 -53.06 16.41 -2.39
C VAL A 11 -52.28 15.48 -1.50
N ASP A 12 -52.47 14.19 -1.77
CA ASP A 12 -51.75 13.06 -1.16
C ASP A 12 -50.27 13.09 -1.56
N GLY A 13 -49.42 13.38 -0.59
CA GLY A 13 -47.98 13.43 -0.75
C GLY A 13 -47.37 12.03 -0.74
N ARG A 14 -47.32 11.37 -1.88
CA ARG A 14 -46.62 10.08 -2.00
C ARG A 14 -45.31 10.23 -2.76
N ASN A 15 -44.25 9.83 -2.05
CA ASN A 15 -43.08 9.12 -2.55
C ASN A 15 -42.09 9.88 -3.43
N ARG A 16 -41.11 10.50 -2.77
CA ARG A 16 -39.76 10.65 -3.36
C ARG A 16 -38.98 9.39 -3.07
N PRO A 17 -38.43 8.70 -4.07
CA PRO A 17 -37.42 7.67 -3.82
C PRO A 17 -36.17 8.38 -3.27
N GLY A 18 -35.79 8.07 -2.04
CA GLY A 18 -34.55 8.41 -1.45
C GLY A 18 -33.42 7.80 -2.27
N GLY A 19 -32.64 8.62 -2.97
CA GLY A 19 -31.35 8.21 -3.46
C GLY A 19 -30.48 7.90 -2.25
N ALA A 20 -30.25 6.63 -1.98
CA ALA A 20 -29.21 6.20 -1.09
C ALA A 20 -27.88 6.66 -1.72
N SER A 21 -27.23 7.66 -1.14
CA SER A 21 -25.80 7.85 -1.32
C SER A 21 -25.16 6.58 -0.79
N GLN A 22 -24.61 5.77 -1.67
CA GLN A 22 -23.67 4.72 -1.26
C GLN A 22 -22.50 5.48 -0.62
N GLY A 23 -22.44 5.44 0.70
CA GLY A 23 -21.28 5.82 1.48
C GLY A 23 -20.11 4.88 1.16
N PRO A 24 -18.88 5.19 1.61
CA PRO A 24 -17.76 4.29 1.46
C PRO A 24 -18.18 2.90 1.96
N ASP A 25 -17.91 1.87 1.16
CA ASP A 25 -18.31 0.50 1.42
C ASP A 25 -17.89 0.10 2.83
N ASP A 26 -18.87 -0.27 3.65
CA ASP A 26 -18.69 -0.65 5.04
C ASP A 26 -17.84 -1.93 5.11
N VAL A 27 -16.58 -1.78 5.51
CA VAL A 27 -15.55 -2.84 5.55
C VAL A 27 -15.74 -3.82 6.72
N SER A 28 -16.78 -3.63 7.57
CA SER A 28 -16.93 -4.30 8.87
C SER A 28 -17.53 -5.71 8.83
N ASP A 29 -17.72 -6.36 7.67
CA ASP A 29 -18.51 -7.59 7.56
C ASP A 29 -17.73 -8.85 7.14
N GLY A 30 -16.41 -8.93 7.40
CA GLY A 30 -15.63 -10.14 7.05
C GLY A 30 -15.66 -10.47 5.54
N ARG A 31 -15.66 -9.44 4.69
CA ARG A 31 -15.96 -9.55 3.26
C ARG A 31 -14.81 -10.03 2.42
N PHE A 32 -13.57 -9.97 2.94
CA PHE A 32 -12.39 -10.28 2.15
C PHE A 32 -11.88 -11.68 2.47
N GLU A 33 -11.42 -12.37 1.42
CA GLU A 33 -11.05 -13.79 1.46
C GLU A 33 -9.59 -14.04 1.12
N ALA A 34 -8.90 -13.05 0.54
CA ALA A 34 -7.48 -13.13 0.18
C ALA A 34 -6.83 -11.76 0.28
N VAL A 35 -5.49 -11.75 0.37
CA VAL A 35 -4.71 -10.52 0.42
C VAL A 35 -3.54 -10.59 -0.56
N LEU A 36 -3.40 -9.54 -1.36
CA LEU A 36 -2.20 -9.28 -2.15
C LEU A 36 -1.43 -8.12 -1.51
N PHE A 37 -0.11 -8.19 -1.50
CA PHE A 37 0.76 -7.19 -0.88
C PHE A 37 1.72 -6.59 -1.91
N ASP A 38 2.02 -5.30 -1.81
CA ASP A 38 3.31 -4.82 -2.29
C ASP A 38 4.44 -5.35 -1.40
N ALA A 39 5.67 -5.29 -1.89
CA ALA A 39 6.85 -5.67 -1.11
C ALA A 39 7.51 -4.45 -0.46
N GLY A 40 7.90 -3.46 -1.25
CA GLY A 40 8.55 -2.25 -0.75
C GLY A 40 7.61 -1.39 0.09
N GLY A 41 8.06 -0.90 1.24
CA GLY A 41 7.22 -0.11 2.14
C GLY A 41 6.13 -0.89 2.88
N VAL A 42 5.84 -2.14 2.47
CA VAL A 42 4.81 -2.98 3.08
C VAL A 42 5.41 -4.17 3.84
N LEU A 43 6.33 -4.87 3.23
CA LEU A 43 6.99 -6.05 3.80
C LEU A 43 8.45 -5.78 4.15
N VAL A 44 9.14 -5.00 3.31
CA VAL A 44 10.54 -4.62 3.48
C VAL A 44 10.74 -3.12 3.24
N LEU A 45 11.73 -2.55 3.93
CA LEU A 45 12.17 -1.16 3.77
C LEU A 45 13.58 -1.10 3.18
N PRO A 46 14.00 0.06 2.65
CA PRO A 46 15.42 0.34 2.46
C PRO A 46 16.18 0.14 3.78
N ASP A 47 17.29 -0.59 3.73
CA ASP A 47 18.04 -1.00 4.92
C ASP A 47 18.59 0.20 5.71
N PRO A 48 18.05 0.53 6.88
CA PRO A 48 18.46 1.68 7.68
C PRO A 48 19.89 1.52 8.24
N THR A 49 20.39 0.29 8.36
CA THR A 49 21.78 0.04 8.81
C THR A 49 22.80 0.43 7.76
N VAL A 50 22.38 0.59 6.51
CA VAL A 50 23.19 1.12 5.40
C VAL A 50 22.97 2.63 5.26
N LEU A 51 21.73 3.08 5.27
CA LEU A 51 21.40 4.49 5.05
C LEU A 51 21.76 5.38 6.26
N GLY A 52 21.57 4.89 7.49
CA GLY A 52 21.88 5.66 8.69
C GLY A 52 23.33 6.14 8.74
N PRO A 53 24.34 5.26 8.70
CA PRO A 53 25.74 5.68 8.66
C PRO A 53 26.08 6.58 7.47
N LEU A 54 25.45 6.36 6.32
CA LEU A 54 25.65 7.15 5.12
C LEU A 54 25.16 8.59 5.31
N LEU A 55 23.94 8.78 5.83
CA LEU A 55 23.32 10.09 6.01
C LEU A 55 23.83 10.81 7.26
N ALA A 56 24.36 10.09 8.26
CA ALA A 56 24.99 10.68 9.44
C ALA A 56 26.19 11.57 9.06
N ALA A 57 26.90 11.27 7.96
CA ALA A 57 27.96 12.13 7.43
C ALA A 57 27.45 13.53 6.97
N TYR A 58 26.16 13.68 6.79
CA TYR A 58 25.45 14.90 6.40
C TYR A 58 24.57 15.47 7.52
N GLY A 59 24.79 15.04 8.77
CA GLY A 59 24.03 15.48 9.94
C GLY A 59 22.72 14.70 10.17
N GLY A 60 22.38 13.74 9.31
CA GLY A 60 21.16 12.96 9.43
C GLY A 60 21.18 11.97 10.61
N SER A 61 19.99 11.62 11.10
CA SER A 61 19.81 10.59 12.12
C SER A 61 20.27 9.21 11.62
N ALA A 62 20.77 8.38 12.55
CA ALA A 62 21.08 6.98 12.31
C ALA A 62 20.06 6.02 12.97
N GLU A 63 19.03 6.57 13.62
CA GLU A 63 18.02 5.78 14.32
C GLU A 63 17.07 5.08 13.32
N ILE A 64 16.80 3.80 13.54
CA ILE A 64 16.00 2.97 12.63
C ILE A 64 14.58 3.53 12.45
N ASP A 65 13.97 4.01 13.53
CA ASP A 65 12.58 4.53 13.50
C ASP A 65 12.49 5.82 12.68
N ASP A 66 13.54 6.67 12.69
CA ASP A 66 13.59 7.87 11.86
C ASP A 66 13.67 7.52 10.37
N HIS A 67 14.43 6.49 10.01
CA HIS A 67 14.50 5.98 8.63
C HIS A 67 13.19 5.33 8.18
N ARG A 68 12.49 4.64 9.09
CA ARG A 68 11.14 4.15 8.82
C ARG A 68 10.16 5.31 8.55
N ARG A 69 10.16 6.33 9.41
CA ARG A 69 9.35 7.54 9.21
C ARG A 69 9.69 8.23 7.88
N ALA A 70 10.99 8.33 7.58
CA ALA A 70 11.49 8.98 6.36
C ALA A 70 11.02 8.28 5.09
N HIS A 71 10.94 6.94 5.08
CA HIS A 71 10.40 6.19 3.96
C HIS A 71 8.96 6.63 3.64
N TYR A 72 8.05 6.62 4.63
CA TYR A 72 6.64 6.97 4.39
C TYR A 72 6.47 8.47 4.09
N ALA A 73 7.26 9.36 4.70
CA ALA A 73 7.31 10.78 4.31
C ALA A 73 7.70 10.96 2.84
N GLY A 74 8.69 10.19 2.38
CA GLY A 74 9.11 10.13 0.98
C GLY A 74 7.98 9.65 0.05
N MET A 75 7.30 8.55 0.40
CA MET A 75 6.19 8.02 -0.39
C MET A 75 5.01 8.99 -0.46
N ALA A 76 4.69 9.65 0.65
CA ALA A 76 3.68 10.70 0.68
C ALA A 76 4.06 11.90 -0.19
N ALA A 77 5.32 12.33 -0.18
CA ALA A 77 5.82 13.39 -1.06
C ALA A 77 5.74 12.99 -2.54
N LYS A 78 6.13 11.76 -2.87
CA LYS A 78 6.03 11.18 -4.22
C LYS A 78 4.57 11.14 -4.69
N SER A 79 3.64 10.73 -3.82
CA SER A 79 2.21 10.70 -4.11
C SER A 79 1.64 12.11 -4.37
N ARG A 80 2.00 13.10 -3.53
CA ARG A 80 1.57 14.51 -3.72
C ARG A 80 2.11 15.11 -5.02
N ALA A 81 3.31 14.72 -5.43
CA ALA A 81 3.92 15.16 -6.69
C ALA A 81 3.33 14.44 -7.91
N ALA A 82 2.47 13.43 -7.73
CA ALA A 82 2.01 12.52 -8.79
C ALA A 82 3.18 11.96 -9.61
N ALA A 83 4.30 11.70 -8.94
CA ALA A 83 5.54 11.28 -9.56
C ALA A 83 5.45 9.86 -10.15
N SER A 84 6.11 9.64 -11.27
CA SER A 84 6.19 8.32 -11.90
C SER A 84 7.02 7.34 -11.05
N GLU A 85 6.98 6.06 -11.40
CA GLU A 85 7.77 5.03 -10.72
C GLU A 85 9.26 5.36 -10.69
N SER A 86 9.80 5.85 -11.80
CA SER A 86 11.23 6.17 -11.94
C SER A 86 11.64 7.56 -11.39
N ASP A 87 10.68 8.39 -11.01
CA ASP A 87 10.95 9.73 -10.45
C ASP A 87 11.01 9.65 -8.92
N TRP A 88 12.19 9.83 -8.36
CA TRP A 88 12.46 9.73 -6.94
C TRP A 88 12.88 11.05 -6.29
N ASP A 89 12.90 12.16 -7.02
CA ASP A 89 13.39 13.44 -6.51
C ASP A 89 12.61 13.91 -5.28
N SER A 90 11.28 13.90 -5.35
CA SER A 90 10.43 14.29 -4.22
C SER A 90 10.56 13.34 -3.02
N TYR A 91 10.70 12.04 -3.27
CA TYR A 91 10.98 11.04 -2.23
C TYR A 91 12.31 11.30 -1.55
N ASN A 92 13.39 11.46 -2.32
CA ASN A 92 14.73 11.64 -1.77
C ASN A 92 14.84 12.90 -0.91
N LEU A 93 14.25 14.03 -1.37
CA LEU A 93 14.24 15.27 -0.61
C LEU A 93 13.46 15.14 0.70
N ALA A 94 12.25 14.56 0.66
CA ALA A 94 11.44 14.35 1.86
C ALA A 94 12.11 13.35 2.83
N TYR A 95 12.78 12.32 2.31
CA TYR A 95 13.53 11.36 3.13
C TYR A 95 14.65 12.04 3.92
N VAL A 96 15.55 12.77 3.24
CA VAL A 96 16.69 13.43 3.91
C VAL A 96 16.23 14.53 4.86
N GLU A 97 15.11 15.20 4.57
CA GLU A 97 14.49 16.17 5.47
C GLU A 97 13.95 15.48 6.74
N SER A 98 13.30 14.33 6.58
CA SER A 98 12.69 13.58 7.70
C SER A 98 13.72 12.99 8.66
N VAL A 99 14.93 12.69 8.21
CA VAL A 99 16.06 12.25 9.08
C VAL A 99 16.94 13.40 9.53
N ASP A 100 16.47 14.65 9.46
CA ASP A 100 17.15 15.85 9.96
C ASP A 100 18.53 16.16 9.33
N VAL A 101 18.75 15.78 8.06
CA VAL A 101 19.95 16.22 7.32
C VAL A 101 20.04 17.74 7.31
N ASP A 102 21.26 18.26 7.53
CA ASP A 102 21.58 19.69 7.49
C ASP A 102 20.97 20.34 6.25
N PRO A 103 20.15 21.39 6.38
CA PRO A 103 19.46 22.06 5.26
C PRO A 103 20.37 22.40 4.09
N ASP A 104 21.60 22.84 4.35
CA ASP A 104 22.58 23.20 3.31
C ASP A 104 23.13 21.98 2.55
N LEU A 105 22.98 20.77 3.12
CA LEU A 105 23.50 19.51 2.56
C LEU A 105 22.41 18.62 1.96
N ARG A 106 21.12 18.97 2.09
CA ARG A 106 19.98 18.12 1.67
C ARG A 106 20.04 17.71 0.20
N LEU A 107 20.40 18.64 -0.70
CA LEU A 107 20.49 18.33 -2.13
C LEU A 107 21.59 17.32 -2.43
N ILE A 108 22.74 17.42 -1.75
CA ILE A 108 23.84 16.47 -1.89
C ILE A 108 23.44 15.11 -1.33
N ALA A 109 22.85 15.08 -0.14
CA ALA A 109 22.39 13.86 0.50
C ALA A 109 21.29 13.14 -0.32
N ALA A 110 20.34 13.89 -0.89
CA ALA A 110 19.32 13.37 -1.78
C ALA A 110 19.92 12.72 -3.05
N SER A 111 20.92 13.37 -3.65
CA SER A 111 21.66 12.79 -4.79
C SER A 111 22.39 11.49 -4.42
N ILE A 112 22.92 11.39 -3.18
CA ILE A 112 23.56 10.16 -2.70
C ILE A 112 22.52 9.04 -2.55
N LEU A 113 21.34 9.32 -2.01
CA LEU A 113 20.25 8.34 -1.96
C LEU A 113 19.92 7.80 -3.36
N ASP A 114 19.88 8.66 -4.35
CA ASP A 114 19.62 8.26 -5.73
C ASP A 114 20.70 7.31 -6.27
N HIS A 115 21.97 7.60 -6.01
CA HIS A 115 23.10 6.77 -6.43
C HIS A 115 23.22 5.45 -5.66
N THR A 116 22.75 5.39 -4.42
CA THR A 116 22.77 4.16 -3.59
C THR A 116 21.54 3.29 -3.80
N ARG A 117 20.55 3.79 -4.52
CA ARG A 117 19.33 3.05 -4.81
C ARG A 117 19.64 1.81 -5.64
N SER A 118 19.58 0.68 -4.98
CA SER A 118 19.72 -0.63 -5.62
C SER A 118 18.66 -1.57 -5.05
N ALA A 119 18.33 -2.57 -5.81
CA ALA A 119 17.41 -3.61 -5.38
C ALA A 119 17.88 -4.30 -4.08
N ALA A 120 19.18 -4.46 -3.88
CA ALA A 120 19.75 -5.07 -2.69
C ALA A 120 19.60 -4.22 -1.40
N LEU A 121 19.25 -2.94 -1.54
CA LEU A 121 18.99 -2.07 -0.39
C LEU A 121 17.62 -2.37 0.27
N TRP A 122 16.63 -2.84 -0.50
CA TRP A 122 15.26 -3.12 -0.04
C TRP A 122 15.17 -4.50 0.62
N ARG A 123 15.71 -4.65 1.81
CA ARG A 123 15.82 -5.95 2.49
C ARG A 123 15.56 -5.91 4.00
N TRP A 124 15.29 -4.73 4.56
CA TRP A 124 14.97 -4.62 5.98
C TRP A 124 13.54 -5.05 6.22
N ALA A 125 13.36 -6.27 6.75
CA ALA A 125 12.02 -6.79 7.06
C ALA A 125 11.32 -5.92 8.11
N ILE A 126 10.06 -5.59 7.86
CA ILE A 126 9.21 -4.86 8.81
C ILE A 126 8.68 -5.89 9.84
N PRO A 127 9.09 -5.80 11.12
CA PRO A 127 8.77 -6.85 12.09
C PRO A 127 7.28 -7.07 12.30
N GLU A 128 6.47 -5.99 12.26
CA GLU A 128 5.02 -6.05 12.37
C GLU A 128 4.39 -6.77 11.17
N SER A 129 4.92 -6.52 9.98
CA SER A 129 4.44 -7.17 8.75
C SER A 129 4.71 -8.68 8.78
N VAL A 130 5.90 -9.11 9.21
CA VAL A 130 6.21 -10.53 9.36
C VAL A 130 5.27 -11.21 10.35
N ARG A 131 4.96 -10.55 11.49
CA ARG A 131 4.00 -11.07 12.46
C ARG A 131 2.59 -11.19 11.89
N ALA A 132 2.15 -10.17 11.14
CA ALA A 132 0.85 -10.16 10.50
C ALA A 132 0.72 -11.28 9.45
N LEU A 133 1.73 -11.45 8.60
CA LEU A 133 1.74 -12.52 7.60
C LEU A 133 1.62 -13.91 8.24
N ARG A 134 2.35 -14.17 9.34
CA ARG A 134 2.26 -15.44 10.07
C ARG A 134 0.86 -15.69 10.66
N ALA A 135 0.25 -14.63 11.23
CA ALA A 135 -1.11 -14.76 11.75
C ALA A 135 -2.13 -15.03 10.63
N LEU A 136 -1.97 -14.42 9.45
CA LEU A 136 -2.81 -14.70 8.29
C LEU A 136 -2.61 -16.11 7.75
N GLU A 137 -1.37 -16.61 7.72
CA GLU A 137 -1.05 -17.98 7.33
C GLU A 137 -1.69 -18.99 8.28
N GLU A 138 -1.60 -18.79 9.61
CA GLU A 138 -2.23 -19.64 10.63
C GLU A 138 -3.76 -19.73 10.46
N ARG A 139 -4.39 -18.67 9.95
CA ARG A 139 -5.81 -18.64 9.59
C ARG A 139 -6.11 -19.24 8.22
N GLY A 140 -5.09 -19.63 7.46
CA GLY A 140 -5.25 -20.15 6.11
C GLY A 140 -5.68 -19.10 5.06
N VAL A 141 -5.43 -17.82 5.30
CA VAL A 141 -5.74 -16.74 4.36
C VAL A 141 -4.82 -16.85 3.13
N PRO A 142 -5.36 -16.96 1.92
CA PRO A 142 -4.55 -16.99 0.70
C PRO A 142 -3.83 -15.66 0.48
N MET A 143 -2.51 -15.73 0.24
CA MET A 143 -1.67 -14.55 0.10
C MET A 143 -0.81 -14.60 -1.16
N SER A 144 -0.52 -13.44 -1.76
CA SER A 144 0.43 -13.25 -2.86
C SER A 144 1.12 -11.90 -2.76
N VAL A 145 2.22 -11.72 -3.50
CA VAL A 145 2.94 -10.45 -3.60
C VAL A 145 2.90 -9.94 -5.04
N VAL A 146 2.69 -8.62 -5.22
CA VAL A 146 2.77 -7.95 -6.53
C VAL A 146 3.59 -6.69 -6.37
N SER A 147 4.83 -6.69 -6.88
CA SER A 147 5.79 -5.62 -6.64
C SER A 147 6.39 -5.05 -7.93
N ASN A 148 6.60 -3.73 -7.95
CA ASN A 148 7.48 -3.08 -8.90
C ASN A 148 8.92 -3.29 -8.45
N ALA A 149 9.64 -4.22 -9.10
CA ALA A 149 10.97 -4.65 -8.69
C ALA A 149 11.88 -4.88 -9.91
N SER A 150 13.09 -5.39 -9.69
CA SER A 150 14.13 -5.51 -10.73
C SER A 150 14.55 -6.98 -10.99
N GLY A 151 13.65 -7.94 -10.73
CA GLY A 151 13.88 -9.36 -11.02
C GLY A 151 14.39 -10.18 -9.83
N GLN A 152 14.48 -9.61 -8.63
CA GLN A 152 15.03 -10.31 -7.46
C GLN A 152 14.13 -10.30 -6.22
N ILE A 153 12.92 -9.78 -6.30
CA ILE A 153 12.11 -9.55 -5.09
C ILE A 153 11.77 -10.85 -4.35
N ALA A 154 11.49 -11.93 -5.04
CA ALA A 154 11.24 -13.22 -4.44
C ALA A 154 12.45 -13.73 -3.62
N TRP A 155 13.66 -13.55 -4.17
CA TRP A 155 14.90 -13.87 -3.47
C TRP A 155 15.10 -12.98 -2.24
N VAL A 156 14.87 -11.69 -2.36
CA VAL A 156 14.98 -10.73 -1.25
C VAL A 156 14.04 -11.10 -0.11
N LEU A 157 12.76 -11.35 -0.40
CA LEU A 157 11.76 -11.67 0.63
C LEU A 157 12.10 -12.95 1.39
N SER A 158 12.53 -14.02 0.69
CA SER A 158 12.92 -15.27 1.34
C SER A 158 14.21 -15.12 2.16
N HIS A 159 15.25 -14.42 1.63
CA HIS A 159 16.50 -14.22 2.37
C HIS A 159 16.39 -13.23 3.53
N SER A 160 15.36 -12.41 3.54
CA SER A 160 15.03 -11.52 4.67
C SER A 160 14.11 -12.18 5.72
N GLY A 161 13.74 -13.45 5.54
CA GLY A 161 12.86 -14.18 6.46
C GLY A 161 11.44 -13.65 6.52
N VAL A 162 10.95 -13.08 5.42
CA VAL A 162 9.59 -12.48 5.35
C VAL A 162 8.59 -13.48 4.83
N CYS A 163 8.77 -13.96 3.61
CA CYS A 163 7.90 -14.91 2.94
C CYS A 163 8.60 -15.54 1.75
N GLN A 164 8.03 -16.63 1.23
CA GLN A 164 8.53 -17.35 0.06
C GLN A 164 7.39 -17.81 -0.84
N GLU A 165 7.69 -18.08 -2.11
CA GLU A 165 6.72 -18.70 -3.01
C GLU A 165 6.59 -20.19 -2.71
N GLY A 166 5.36 -20.65 -2.48
CA GLY A 166 5.07 -22.02 -2.10
C GLY A 166 5.47 -22.38 -0.65
N PRO A 167 5.31 -23.63 -0.26
CA PRO A 167 5.58 -24.10 1.11
C PRO A 167 7.09 -24.09 1.43
N GLY A 168 7.46 -23.75 2.68
CA GLY A 168 8.85 -23.76 3.14
C GLY A 168 8.98 -23.33 4.60
N GLU A 169 10.11 -22.68 4.95
CA GLU A 169 10.41 -22.25 6.32
C GLU A 169 9.77 -20.90 6.67
N ASP A 170 9.58 -20.04 5.66
CA ASP A 170 8.93 -18.73 5.78
C ASP A 170 7.46 -18.81 5.37
N VAL A 171 6.73 -17.70 5.56
CA VAL A 171 5.31 -17.61 5.21
C VAL A 171 5.11 -17.89 3.71
N ALA A 172 4.18 -18.80 3.41
CA ALA A 172 3.91 -19.24 2.06
C ALA A 172 3.06 -18.22 1.29
N MET A 173 3.55 -17.77 0.13
CA MET A 173 2.81 -17.01 -0.86
C MET A 173 2.42 -17.92 -2.04
N ARG A 174 1.23 -17.72 -2.61
CA ARG A 174 0.82 -18.45 -3.81
C ARG A 174 1.71 -18.09 -5.01
N ILE A 175 2.09 -16.81 -5.12
CA ILE A 175 3.03 -16.29 -6.12
C ILE A 175 3.67 -14.99 -5.61
N VAL A 176 4.87 -14.71 -6.09
CA VAL A 176 5.55 -13.42 -5.95
C VAL A 176 5.77 -12.82 -7.34
N VAL A 177 4.93 -11.87 -7.72
CA VAL A 177 4.97 -11.20 -9.03
C VAL A 177 5.99 -10.06 -8.98
N ASP A 178 7.01 -10.15 -9.84
CA ASP A 178 8.04 -9.12 -10.04
C ASP A 178 7.81 -8.44 -11.40
N SER A 179 7.63 -7.13 -11.42
CA SER A 179 7.32 -6.37 -12.64
C SER A 179 8.36 -6.52 -13.75
N HIS A 180 9.63 -6.67 -13.41
CA HIS A 180 10.70 -6.89 -14.37
C HIS A 180 10.57 -8.26 -15.05
N VAL A 181 10.17 -9.29 -14.28
CA VAL A 181 10.01 -10.66 -14.80
C VAL A 181 8.81 -10.76 -15.72
N VAL A 182 7.68 -10.16 -15.35
CA VAL A 182 6.43 -10.23 -16.12
C VAL A 182 6.33 -9.16 -17.22
N GLY A 183 7.23 -8.16 -17.21
CA GLY A 183 7.27 -7.09 -18.21
C GLY A 183 6.14 -6.07 -18.12
N VAL A 184 5.43 -6.01 -16.98
CA VAL A 184 4.34 -5.07 -16.69
C VAL A 184 4.53 -4.56 -15.28
N ALA A 185 4.35 -3.24 -15.06
CA ALA A 185 4.52 -2.59 -13.77
C ALA A 185 3.25 -1.86 -13.32
N LYS A 186 3.03 -1.73 -12.01
CA LYS A 186 2.01 -0.84 -11.44
C LYS A 186 2.24 0.61 -11.91
N PRO A 187 1.22 1.39 -12.20
CA PRO A 187 -0.20 1.15 -11.92
C PRO A 187 -0.96 0.41 -13.03
N ASP A 188 -0.30 -0.20 -14.02
CA ASP A 188 -0.98 -0.98 -15.06
C ASP A 188 -1.70 -2.18 -14.41
N PRO A 189 -3.05 -2.28 -14.52
CA PRO A 189 -3.82 -3.32 -13.86
C PRO A 189 -3.48 -4.74 -14.32
N ARG A 190 -2.85 -4.90 -15.49
CA ARG A 190 -2.45 -6.21 -16.01
C ARG A 190 -1.45 -6.95 -15.12
N ILE A 191 -0.65 -6.22 -14.31
CA ILE A 191 0.30 -6.87 -13.40
C ILE A 191 -0.42 -7.71 -12.33
N PHE A 192 -1.59 -7.26 -11.86
CA PHE A 192 -2.38 -7.99 -10.87
C PHE A 192 -2.99 -9.27 -11.44
N GLY A 193 -3.18 -9.35 -12.76
CA GLY A 193 -3.71 -10.54 -13.44
C GLY A 193 -2.90 -11.79 -13.13
N PHE A 194 -1.57 -11.70 -13.06
CA PHE A 194 -0.69 -12.82 -12.71
C PHE A 194 -0.96 -13.38 -11.31
N ALA A 195 -1.24 -12.50 -10.35
CA ALA A 195 -1.61 -12.95 -9.00
C ALA A 195 -3.04 -13.47 -8.96
N LEU A 196 -3.98 -12.81 -9.65
CA LEU A 196 -5.40 -13.23 -9.70
C LEU A 196 -5.58 -14.63 -10.29
N GLU A 197 -4.75 -15.04 -11.25
CA GLU A 197 -4.75 -16.40 -11.79
C GLU A 197 -4.46 -17.47 -10.71
N MET A 198 -3.78 -17.08 -9.63
CA MET A 198 -3.52 -17.94 -8.47
C MET A 198 -4.62 -17.90 -7.40
N HIS A 199 -5.67 -17.09 -7.62
CA HIS A 199 -6.83 -16.96 -6.73
C HIS A 199 -8.16 -17.21 -7.51
N PRO A 200 -8.29 -18.29 -8.29
CA PRO A 200 -9.44 -18.50 -9.19
C PRO A 200 -10.77 -18.69 -8.46
N GLU A 201 -10.70 -19.02 -7.18
CA GLU A 201 -11.87 -19.23 -6.30
C GLU A 201 -12.44 -17.93 -5.72
N THR A 202 -11.71 -16.81 -5.79
CA THR A 202 -12.07 -15.57 -5.10
C THR A 202 -12.44 -14.48 -6.10
N ASP A 203 -13.59 -13.81 -5.91
CA ASP A 203 -13.93 -12.60 -6.67
C ASP A 203 -12.86 -11.51 -6.39
N PRO A 204 -12.28 -10.87 -7.40
CA PRO A 204 -11.33 -9.77 -7.21
C PRO A 204 -11.81 -8.69 -6.23
N LYS A 205 -13.10 -8.40 -6.17
CA LYS A 205 -13.70 -7.45 -5.22
C LYS A 205 -13.61 -7.90 -3.76
N ARG A 206 -13.35 -9.17 -3.52
CA ARG A 206 -13.15 -9.78 -2.20
C ARG A 206 -11.67 -10.03 -1.89
N ILE A 207 -10.78 -9.45 -2.69
CA ILE A 207 -9.33 -9.50 -2.47
C ILE A 207 -8.84 -8.11 -2.06
N LEU A 208 -8.21 -8.03 -0.89
CA LEU A 208 -7.48 -6.84 -0.48
C LEU A 208 -6.17 -6.72 -1.25
N TYR A 209 -5.81 -5.51 -1.65
CA TYR A 209 -4.45 -5.19 -2.06
C TYR A 209 -3.87 -4.13 -1.13
N VAL A 210 -2.79 -4.45 -0.44
CA VAL A 210 -2.12 -3.54 0.49
C VAL A 210 -0.84 -3.01 -0.14
N GLY A 211 -0.75 -1.69 -0.26
CA GLY A 211 0.43 -0.98 -0.78
C GLY A 211 0.73 0.28 0.04
N ASP A 212 1.79 0.99 -0.30
CA ASP A 212 2.20 2.24 0.35
C ASP A 212 2.17 3.47 -0.59
N SER A 213 1.78 3.26 -1.85
CA SER A 213 1.74 4.30 -2.88
C SER A 213 0.32 4.57 -3.38
N VAL A 214 -0.13 5.82 -3.29
CA VAL A 214 -1.44 6.20 -3.85
C VAL A 214 -1.46 6.02 -5.37
N VAL A 215 -0.39 6.42 -6.05
CA VAL A 215 -0.32 6.43 -7.53
C VAL A 215 -0.14 5.02 -8.10
N MET A 216 0.70 4.19 -7.48
CA MET A 216 1.03 2.86 -8.00
C MET A 216 0.04 1.80 -7.49
N ASP A 217 -0.20 1.80 -6.18
CA ASP A 217 -0.94 0.73 -5.51
C ASP A 217 -2.44 0.98 -5.50
N VAL A 218 -2.88 2.10 -4.92
CA VAL A 218 -4.32 2.39 -4.82
C VAL A 218 -4.95 2.52 -6.19
N ALA A 219 -4.33 3.30 -7.10
CA ALA A 219 -4.87 3.48 -8.46
C ALA A 219 -4.81 2.18 -9.26
N GLY A 220 -3.70 1.43 -9.19
CA GLY A 220 -3.53 0.17 -9.91
C GLY A 220 -4.50 -0.91 -9.44
N ALA A 221 -4.66 -1.09 -8.13
CA ALA A 221 -5.57 -2.06 -7.55
C ALA A 221 -7.04 -1.76 -7.88
N ARG A 222 -7.46 -0.48 -7.77
CA ARG A 222 -8.80 -0.05 -8.21
C ARG A 222 -9.05 -0.38 -9.69
N ALA A 223 -8.06 -0.11 -10.56
CA ALA A 223 -8.17 -0.41 -11.98
C ALA A 223 -8.24 -1.92 -12.28
N ALA A 224 -7.66 -2.75 -11.42
CA ALA A 224 -7.74 -4.22 -11.49
C ALA A 224 -9.02 -4.80 -10.87
N GLY A 225 -9.87 -3.98 -10.24
CA GLY A 225 -11.10 -4.40 -9.56
C GLY A 225 -10.88 -4.99 -8.17
N LEU A 226 -9.69 -4.79 -7.60
CA LEU A 226 -9.33 -5.16 -6.23
C LEU A 226 -9.78 -4.07 -5.25
N HIS A 227 -9.82 -4.41 -3.96
CA HIS A 227 -10.05 -3.44 -2.90
C HIS A 227 -8.70 -2.93 -2.35
N PRO A 228 -8.31 -1.66 -2.63
CA PRO A 228 -7.05 -1.12 -2.16
C PRO A 228 -7.11 -0.69 -0.70
N VAL A 229 -6.05 -0.96 0.03
CA VAL A 229 -5.78 -0.48 1.39
C VAL A 229 -4.38 0.14 1.40
N LEU A 230 -4.25 1.39 1.82
CA LEU A 230 -2.96 2.05 1.95
C LEU A 230 -2.37 1.77 3.34
N LEU A 231 -1.13 1.28 3.39
CA LEU A 231 -0.34 1.25 4.62
C LEU A 231 0.21 2.65 4.88
N ASP A 232 -0.36 3.34 5.86
CA ASP A 232 -0.09 4.74 6.22
C ASP A 232 0.14 4.89 7.73
N PRO A 233 1.27 4.35 8.25
CA PRO A 233 1.50 4.25 9.71
C PRO A 233 1.67 5.60 10.41
N PHE A 234 1.79 6.69 9.67
CA PHE A 234 2.02 8.03 10.22
C PHE A 234 0.93 9.04 9.86
N ASP A 235 -0.19 8.57 9.29
CA ASP A 235 -1.34 9.41 8.90
C ASP A 235 -0.96 10.55 7.93
N ASP A 236 -0.12 10.24 6.96
CA ASP A 236 0.35 11.20 5.93
C ASP A 236 -0.74 11.53 4.89
N HIS A 237 -1.87 10.78 4.87
CA HIS A 237 -2.99 10.95 3.94
C HIS A 237 -4.35 11.06 4.66
N PRO A 238 -4.54 12.05 5.57
CA PRO A 238 -5.74 12.12 6.42
C PRO A 238 -7.05 12.33 5.65
N ASP A 239 -6.98 12.96 4.48
CA ASP A 239 -8.15 13.28 3.62
C ASP A 239 -8.36 12.26 2.50
N ALA A 240 -7.81 11.03 2.63
CA ALA A 240 -7.94 10.00 1.61
C ALA A 240 -9.38 9.50 1.43
N ASP A 241 -9.76 9.17 0.18
CA ASP A 241 -11.04 8.58 -0.19
C ASP A 241 -10.96 7.03 -0.32
N PHE A 242 -9.94 6.43 0.28
CA PHE A 242 -9.65 4.99 0.29
C PHE A 242 -9.30 4.53 1.71
N ASP A 243 -9.41 3.21 1.94
CA ASP A 243 -9.10 2.62 3.23
C ASP A 243 -7.61 2.69 3.55
N ARG A 244 -7.30 2.96 4.82
CA ARG A 244 -5.94 3.06 5.35
C ARG A 244 -5.79 2.24 6.63
N ILE A 245 -4.61 1.68 6.82
CA ILE A 245 -4.20 1.00 8.03
C ILE A 245 -2.84 1.52 8.50
N GLY A 246 -2.63 1.61 9.79
CA GLY A 246 -1.34 1.97 10.38
C GLY A 246 -0.38 0.78 10.50
N SER A 247 -0.91 -0.45 10.42
CA SER A 247 -0.14 -1.69 10.51
C SER A 247 -0.86 -2.83 9.82
N LEU A 248 -0.12 -3.78 9.23
CA LEU A 248 -0.71 -5.02 8.71
C LEU A 248 -1.42 -5.87 9.78
N LEU A 249 -1.13 -5.65 11.05
CA LEU A 249 -1.84 -6.30 12.17
C LEU A 249 -3.34 -5.94 12.22
N GLU A 250 -3.74 -4.85 11.60
CA GLU A 250 -5.14 -4.41 11.53
C GLU A 250 -5.96 -5.19 10.48
N LEU A 251 -5.29 -5.90 9.56
CA LEU A 251 -5.96 -6.71 8.53
C LEU A 251 -6.84 -7.81 9.12
N ASP A 252 -6.53 -8.28 10.32
CA ASP A 252 -7.33 -9.31 11.00
C ASP A 252 -8.80 -8.91 11.15
N GLY A 253 -9.08 -7.63 11.36
CA GLY A 253 -10.43 -7.07 11.46
C GLY A 253 -11.19 -6.92 10.13
N LEU A 254 -10.50 -7.04 8.99
CA LEU A 254 -11.06 -6.88 7.64
C LEU A 254 -11.39 -8.21 6.96
N LEU A 255 -10.78 -9.31 7.44
CA LEU A 255 -10.88 -10.65 6.86
C LEU A 255 -11.94 -11.50 7.57
N GLY A 256 -12.70 -12.24 6.80
CA GLY A 256 -13.77 -13.13 7.27
C GLY A 256 -13.28 -14.39 7.99
#